data_865c0c2353df9ff019dcdf1ca7421314
#
_entry.id   865c0c2353df9ff019dcdf1ca7421314
#
_cell.length_a   1.000
_cell.length_b   1.000
_cell.length_c   1.000
_cell.angle_alpha   90.00
_cell.angle_beta   90.00
_cell.angle_gamma   90.00
#
_symmetry.space_group_name_H-M   'P 1'
#
loop_
_entity.id
_entity.type
_entity.pdbx_description
1 polymer ?
#
loop_
_entity_poly.entity_id
_entity_poly.type
_entity_poly.pdbx_seq_one_letter_code
_entity_poly.pdbx_strand_id
1 'polypeptide(L)'
;KTLRAFHKELWSKQLPNGRYFELSVNEANVYLYHKSEIGEYKLASDGIAHSFFYVKRIAHILNQVGRDELKKILDLYYTIPGFIIFPGNQINKKVTINAARGFNARICDRFDLTLECIRRFYLGIENPLIEVLNRYSAFFNLFQSFEGYLEFFLLQDMWDDKVSKIKFFMPFDNSFPTQPIPSNKEEYLRFIQKQSEFVQLRGQ
;
A
#
# COMPACT_ATOMS: atom_id res chain seq x y z
N LYS A 1 0.30 0.93 -21.51
CA LYS A 1 -1.10 0.82 -21.99
C LYS A 1 -1.84 -0.33 -21.29
N THR A 2 -1.27 -1.53 -21.23
CA THR A 2 -1.89 -2.73 -20.62
C THR A 2 -2.17 -2.54 -19.13
N LEU A 3 -1.23 -1.96 -18.40
CA LEU A 3 -1.38 -1.72 -16.96
C LEU A 3 -2.57 -0.80 -16.63
N ARG A 4 -2.84 0.22 -17.47
CA ARG A 4 -4.01 1.11 -17.27
C ARG A 4 -5.33 0.42 -17.53
N ALA A 5 -5.42 -0.37 -18.57
CA ALA A 5 -6.63 -1.14 -18.87
C ALA A 5 -6.97 -2.06 -17.70
N PHE A 6 -5.97 -2.74 -17.16
CA PHE A 6 -6.12 -3.61 -16.01
C PHE A 6 -6.49 -2.86 -14.73
N HIS A 7 -5.85 -1.74 -14.44
CA HIS A 7 -6.24 -0.91 -13.30
C HIS A 7 -7.67 -0.39 -13.43
N LYS A 8 -8.12 -0.03 -14.64
CA LYS A 8 -9.49 0.36 -14.88
C LYS A 8 -10.45 -0.78 -14.57
N GLU A 9 -10.17 -1.97 -15.05
CA GLU A 9 -10.97 -3.17 -14.79
C GLU A 9 -11.04 -3.49 -13.28
N LEU A 10 -9.90 -3.53 -12.61
CA LEU A 10 -9.79 -3.87 -11.21
C LEU A 10 -10.52 -2.87 -10.29
N TRP A 11 -10.47 -1.58 -10.61
CA TRP A 11 -11.00 -0.52 -9.77
C TRP A 11 -12.40 -0.04 -10.19
N SER A 12 -12.95 -0.56 -11.29
CA SER A 12 -14.36 -0.34 -11.67
C SER A 12 -15.35 -1.24 -10.92
N LYS A 13 -14.95 -1.73 -9.74
CA LYS A 13 -15.84 -2.50 -8.86
C LYS A 13 -16.83 -1.59 -8.13
N GLN A 14 -17.93 -2.18 -7.68
CA GLN A 14 -18.87 -1.48 -6.84
C GLN A 14 -18.25 -1.12 -5.48
N LEU A 15 -18.44 0.11 -5.08
CA LEU A 15 -18.09 0.59 -3.74
C LEU A 15 -19.10 0.07 -2.71
N PRO A 16 -18.74 0.00 -1.41
CA PRO A 16 -19.67 -0.43 -0.35
C PRO A 16 -20.98 0.37 -0.27
N ASN A 17 -20.99 1.61 -0.75
CA ASN A 17 -22.17 2.46 -0.82
C ASN A 17 -23.07 2.19 -2.05
N GLY A 18 -22.77 1.15 -2.84
CA GLY A 18 -23.51 0.78 -4.05
C GLY A 18 -23.13 1.59 -5.31
N ARG A 19 -22.23 2.54 -5.21
CA ARG A 19 -21.77 3.38 -6.33
C ARG A 19 -20.52 2.78 -6.99
N TYR A 20 -20.03 3.42 -8.03
CA TYR A 20 -18.84 3.03 -8.77
C TYR A 20 -17.88 4.21 -8.87
N PHE A 21 -16.59 3.94 -8.99
CA PHE A 21 -15.66 4.95 -9.46
C PHE A 21 -15.96 5.27 -10.93
N GLU A 22 -16.14 6.54 -11.25
CA GLU A 22 -16.10 6.99 -12.63
C GLU A 22 -14.63 7.19 -13.04
N LEU A 23 -14.01 6.10 -13.51
CA LEU A 23 -12.64 6.15 -13.96
C LEU A 23 -12.54 6.78 -15.34
N SER A 24 -11.94 7.95 -15.42
CA SER A 24 -11.61 8.61 -16.67
C SER A 24 -10.10 8.63 -16.88
N VAL A 25 -9.68 8.73 -18.15
CA VAL A 25 -8.28 8.95 -18.51
C VAL A 25 -8.17 10.42 -18.94
N ASN A 26 -7.19 11.14 -18.39
CA ASN A 26 -6.98 12.53 -18.79
C ASN A 26 -6.61 12.65 -20.29
N GLU A 27 -6.73 13.85 -20.87
CA GLU A 27 -6.48 14.11 -22.29
C GLU A 27 -5.10 13.61 -22.77
N ALA A 28 -4.08 13.72 -21.92
CA ALA A 28 -2.74 13.22 -22.19
C ALA A 28 -2.60 11.70 -22.03
N ASN A 29 -3.66 10.98 -21.65
CA ASN A 29 -3.65 9.53 -21.39
C ASN A 29 -2.58 9.06 -20.39
N VAL A 30 -2.18 9.93 -19.45
CA VAL A 30 -1.07 9.65 -18.52
C VAL A 30 -1.56 9.10 -17.20
N TYR A 31 -2.73 9.54 -16.72
CA TYR A 31 -3.23 9.18 -15.40
C TYR A 31 -4.65 8.64 -15.44
N LEU A 32 -4.99 7.77 -14.49
CA LEU A 32 -6.38 7.48 -14.15
C LEU A 32 -6.87 8.56 -13.19
N TYR A 33 -8.10 9.01 -13.41
CA TYR A 33 -8.80 9.91 -12.51
C TYR A 33 -10.02 9.18 -11.94
N HIS A 34 -10.23 9.36 -10.66
CA HIS A 34 -11.52 9.17 -10.05
C HIS A 34 -12.24 10.50 -10.05
N LYS A 35 -13.45 10.52 -10.57
CA LYS A 35 -14.34 11.66 -10.49
C LYS A 35 -15.68 11.22 -9.90
N SER A 36 -16.09 11.86 -8.84
CA SER A 36 -17.39 11.66 -8.21
C SER A 36 -17.83 12.93 -7.50
N GLU A 37 -19.02 12.92 -6.94
CA GLU A 37 -19.57 14.02 -6.14
C GLU A 37 -18.71 14.43 -4.92
N ILE A 38 -17.83 13.55 -4.44
CA ILE A 38 -16.94 13.81 -3.29
C ILE A 38 -15.56 14.33 -3.72
N GLY A 39 -15.34 14.53 -5.00
CA GLY A 39 -14.11 15.12 -5.52
C GLY A 39 -13.53 14.41 -6.73
N GLU A 40 -12.46 15.01 -7.23
CA GLU A 40 -11.68 14.49 -8.32
C GLU A 40 -10.28 14.14 -7.82
N TYR A 41 -9.87 12.90 -8.01
CA TYR A 41 -8.57 12.39 -7.58
C TYR A 41 -7.82 11.79 -8.76
N LYS A 42 -6.61 12.29 -8.98
CA LYS A 42 -5.62 11.57 -9.76
C LYS A 42 -5.23 10.32 -8.97
N LEU A 43 -5.37 9.14 -9.57
CA LEU A 43 -4.99 7.89 -8.94
C LEU A 43 -3.53 7.56 -9.28
N ALA A 44 -2.72 7.33 -8.25
CA ALA A 44 -1.33 6.94 -8.37
C ALA A 44 -1.14 5.54 -7.79
N SER A 45 -0.53 4.65 -8.57
CA SER A 45 -0.15 3.32 -8.08
C SER A 45 1.12 3.40 -7.24
N ASP A 46 1.21 2.53 -6.24
CA ASP A 46 2.38 2.33 -5.40
C ASP A 46 2.58 0.85 -5.08
N GLY A 47 3.79 0.45 -4.70
CA GLY A 47 4.10 -0.94 -4.40
C GLY A 47 3.58 -1.39 -3.04
N ILE A 48 3.00 -2.59 -3.00
CA ILE A 48 2.73 -3.33 -1.75
C ILE A 48 4.03 -3.98 -1.26
N ALA A 49 4.77 -4.59 -2.18
CA ALA A 49 6.04 -5.19 -1.87
C ALA A 49 7.17 -4.15 -1.87
N HIS A 50 8.10 -4.25 -0.93
CA HIS A 50 9.24 -3.35 -0.80
C HIS A 50 10.53 -4.14 -0.51
N SER A 51 11.63 -3.79 -1.21
CA SER A 51 12.90 -4.51 -1.13
C SER A 51 13.95 -3.84 -0.28
N PHE A 52 13.73 -2.58 0.06
CA PHE A 52 14.74 -1.74 0.70
C PHE A 52 16.05 -1.53 -0.10
N PHE A 53 16.07 -1.79 -1.42
CA PHE A 53 17.29 -1.68 -2.23
C PHE A 53 17.96 -0.31 -2.17
N TYR A 54 17.19 0.74 -1.93
CA TYR A 54 17.70 2.10 -1.83
C TYR A 54 18.08 2.51 -0.39
N VAL A 55 17.86 1.64 0.59
CA VAL A 55 18.15 1.91 1.99
C VAL A 55 19.59 1.56 2.29
N LYS A 56 20.47 2.56 2.33
CA LYS A 56 21.91 2.36 2.55
C LYS A 56 22.26 1.50 3.78
N ARG A 57 21.43 1.57 4.84
CA ARG A 57 21.64 0.83 6.08
C ARG A 57 21.62 -0.67 5.92
N ILE A 58 20.83 -1.23 5.00
CA ILE A 58 20.76 -2.67 4.79
C ILE A 58 21.61 -3.15 3.62
N ALA A 59 22.43 -2.29 3.03
CA ALA A 59 23.31 -2.68 1.93
C ALA A 59 24.19 -3.90 2.29
N HIS A 60 24.67 -3.98 3.53
CA HIS A 60 25.46 -5.11 4.03
C HIS A 60 24.65 -6.40 4.09
N ILE A 61 23.32 -6.35 4.33
CA ILE A 61 22.43 -7.50 4.30
C ILE A 61 22.18 -7.92 2.84
N LEU A 62 21.88 -6.94 1.97
CA LEU A 62 21.64 -7.20 0.54
C LEU A 62 22.84 -7.86 -0.14
N ASN A 63 24.04 -7.48 0.22
CA ASN A 63 25.27 -8.09 -0.31
C ASN A 63 25.44 -9.57 0.07
N GLN A 64 24.71 -10.05 1.07
CA GLN A 64 24.71 -11.46 1.50
C GLN A 64 23.61 -12.28 0.81
N VAL A 65 22.68 -11.63 0.08
CA VAL A 65 21.57 -12.29 -0.63
C VAL A 65 22.00 -12.60 -2.05
N GLY A 66 21.69 -13.80 -2.53
CA GLY A 66 22.03 -14.23 -3.89
C GLY A 66 21.36 -13.37 -4.96
N ARG A 67 22.05 -13.17 -6.09
CA ARG A 67 21.52 -12.37 -7.22
C ARG A 67 20.20 -12.92 -7.76
N ASP A 68 20.05 -14.23 -7.84
CA ASP A 68 18.82 -14.86 -8.33
C ASP A 68 17.64 -14.65 -7.38
N GLU A 69 17.90 -14.61 -6.10
CA GLU A 69 16.91 -14.32 -5.06
C GLU A 69 16.47 -12.87 -5.10
N LEU A 70 17.41 -11.94 -5.26
CA LEU A 70 17.12 -10.53 -5.47
C LEU A 70 16.32 -10.29 -6.76
N LYS A 71 16.60 -11.04 -7.83
CA LYS A 71 15.85 -10.96 -9.08
C LYS A 71 14.40 -11.42 -8.92
N LYS A 72 14.15 -12.54 -8.24
CA LYS A 72 12.79 -13.01 -7.95
C LYS A 72 11.96 -11.95 -7.18
N ILE A 73 12.60 -11.26 -6.25
CA ILE A 73 12.01 -10.17 -5.51
C ILE A 73 11.62 -9.03 -6.45
N LEU A 74 12.51 -8.61 -7.35
CA LEU A 74 12.24 -7.55 -8.31
C LEU A 74 11.10 -7.92 -9.27
N ASP A 75 11.07 -9.16 -9.74
CA ASP A 75 10.02 -9.65 -10.64
C ASP A 75 8.64 -9.58 -9.95
N LEU A 76 8.56 -9.80 -8.64
CA LEU A 76 7.32 -9.68 -7.88
C LEU A 76 6.79 -8.24 -7.79
N TYR A 77 7.68 -7.24 -7.73
CA TYR A 77 7.30 -5.83 -7.61
C TYR A 77 6.47 -5.31 -8.76
N TYR A 78 6.73 -5.81 -9.95
CA TYR A 78 6.11 -5.34 -11.20
C TYR A 78 4.91 -6.18 -11.62
N THR A 79 4.37 -7.00 -10.71
CA THR A 79 3.12 -7.73 -10.95
C THR A 79 1.91 -6.88 -10.55
N ILE A 80 0.78 -7.13 -11.20
CA ILE A 80 -0.46 -6.39 -10.93
C ILE A 80 -0.93 -6.52 -9.47
N PRO A 81 -0.95 -7.72 -8.85
CA PRO A 81 -1.30 -7.87 -7.45
C PRO A 81 -0.30 -7.21 -6.49
N GLY A 82 0.89 -6.83 -6.96
CA GLY A 82 1.89 -6.09 -6.20
C GLY A 82 1.62 -4.60 -6.04
N PHE A 83 0.56 -4.05 -6.68
CA PHE A 83 0.25 -2.63 -6.64
C PHE A 83 -1.01 -2.31 -5.84
N ILE A 84 -0.99 -1.15 -5.19
CA ILE A 84 -2.12 -0.46 -4.56
C ILE A 84 -2.32 0.91 -5.23
N ILE A 85 -3.50 1.48 -5.12
CA ILE A 85 -3.79 2.83 -5.63
C ILE A 85 -4.10 3.77 -4.47
N PHE A 86 -3.50 4.95 -4.52
CA PHE A 86 -3.80 6.07 -3.63
C PHE A 86 -4.08 7.35 -4.44
N PRO A 87 -4.78 8.33 -3.83
CA PRO A 87 -4.90 9.66 -4.43
C PRO A 87 -3.52 10.29 -4.64
N GLY A 88 -3.24 10.69 -5.88
CA GLY A 88 -1.95 11.28 -6.26
C GLY A 88 -1.95 12.81 -6.30
N ASN A 89 -3.09 13.48 -6.03
CA ASN A 89 -3.17 14.92 -5.98
C ASN A 89 -2.58 15.44 -4.67
N GLN A 90 -1.71 16.44 -4.77
CA GLN A 90 -1.30 17.17 -3.58
C GLN A 90 -2.45 18.06 -3.08
N ILE A 91 -2.84 17.90 -1.84
CA ILE A 91 -3.79 18.78 -1.17
C ILE A 91 -2.99 19.84 -0.41
N ASN A 92 -3.28 21.13 -0.67
CA ASN A 92 -2.59 22.28 -0.06
C ASN A 92 -1.05 22.23 -0.24
N LYS A 93 -0.57 21.75 -1.38
CA LYS A 93 0.86 21.58 -1.69
C LYS A 93 1.63 20.65 -0.71
N LYS A 94 0.92 19.88 0.12
CA LYS A 94 1.52 18.91 1.04
C LYS A 94 1.73 17.57 0.35
N VAL A 95 2.64 16.75 0.91
CA VAL A 95 2.98 15.42 0.38
C VAL A 95 1.76 14.51 0.28
N THR A 96 1.75 13.65 -0.75
CA THR A 96 0.74 12.60 -0.94
C THR A 96 0.94 11.44 0.03
N ILE A 97 -0.02 10.51 0.08
CA ILE A 97 0.10 9.28 0.90
C ILE A 97 1.35 8.49 0.47
N ASN A 98 1.56 8.30 -0.85
CA ASN A 98 2.73 7.58 -1.37
C ASN A 98 4.05 8.21 -0.87
N ALA A 99 4.18 9.51 -0.98
CA ALA A 99 5.38 10.21 -0.51
C ALA A 99 5.52 10.15 1.02
N ALA A 100 4.41 10.32 1.77
CA ALA A 100 4.44 10.31 3.22
C ALA A 100 4.90 8.94 3.77
N ARG A 101 4.40 7.83 3.24
CA ARG A 101 4.80 6.48 3.70
C ARG A 101 6.27 6.19 3.41
N GLY A 102 6.80 6.66 2.26
CA GLY A 102 8.22 6.51 1.90
C GLY A 102 9.15 7.35 2.77
N PHE A 103 8.78 8.60 3.06
CA PHE A 103 9.61 9.53 3.84
C PHE A 103 9.50 9.35 5.36
N ASN A 104 8.42 8.74 5.86
CA ASN A 104 8.22 8.56 7.28
C ASN A 104 9.15 7.47 7.84
N ALA A 105 10.09 7.85 8.71
CA ALA A 105 11.06 6.94 9.32
C ALA A 105 10.43 5.83 10.19
N ARG A 106 9.15 5.95 10.57
CA ARG A 106 8.41 4.95 11.34
C ARG A 106 7.59 4.00 10.46
N ILE A 107 7.54 4.25 9.15
CA ILE A 107 6.85 3.43 8.16
C ILE A 107 7.87 2.77 7.22
N CYS A 108 8.87 3.52 6.75
CA CYS A 108 9.90 3.03 5.82
C CYS A 108 9.32 2.33 4.60
N ASP A 109 8.25 2.90 4.02
CA ASP A 109 7.56 2.38 2.85
C ASP A 109 6.96 0.96 3.01
N ARG A 110 6.88 0.44 4.23
CA ARG A 110 6.26 -0.84 4.53
C ARG A 110 4.74 -0.76 4.39
N PHE A 111 4.19 -1.61 3.54
CA PHE A 111 2.76 -1.64 3.30
C PHE A 111 1.95 -2.17 4.50
N ASP A 112 2.45 -3.17 5.21
CA ASP A 112 1.82 -3.70 6.41
C ASP A 112 1.66 -2.63 7.50
N LEU A 113 2.66 -1.77 7.70
CA LEU A 113 2.56 -0.63 8.62
C LEU A 113 1.66 0.49 8.08
N THR A 114 1.66 0.70 6.75
CA THR A 114 0.73 1.63 6.11
C THR A 114 -0.72 1.17 6.33
N LEU A 115 -0.98 -0.13 6.17
CA LEU A 115 -2.31 -0.70 6.38
C LEU A 115 -2.76 -0.58 7.85
N GLU A 116 -1.84 -0.75 8.81
CA GLU A 116 -2.12 -0.47 10.22
C GLU A 116 -2.44 1.01 10.48
N CYS A 117 -1.77 1.93 9.80
CA CYS A 117 -2.12 3.35 9.88
C CYS A 117 -3.53 3.62 9.34
N ILE A 118 -3.91 2.98 8.23
CA ILE A 118 -5.26 3.09 7.65
C ILE A 118 -6.29 2.50 8.60
N ARG A 119 -6.03 1.33 9.19
CA ARG A 119 -6.91 0.74 10.22
C ARG A 119 -7.12 1.69 11.40
N ARG A 120 -6.04 2.24 11.93
CA ARG A 120 -6.10 3.20 13.05
C ARG A 120 -6.85 4.47 12.66
N PHE A 121 -6.70 4.94 11.44
CA PHE A 121 -7.46 6.07 10.91
C PHE A 121 -8.97 5.82 11.01
N TYR A 122 -9.48 4.66 10.56
CA TYR A 122 -10.89 4.31 10.68
C TYR A 122 -11.38 4.18 12.12
N LEU A 123 -10.49 3.83 13.04
CA LEU A 123 -10.79 3.72 14.49
C LEU A 123 -10.60 5.04 15.24
N GLY A 124 -10.17 6.11 14.59
CA GLY A 124 -9.85 7.38 15.27
C GLY A 124 -8.62 7.31 16.16
N ILE A 125 -7.72 6.35 15.95
CA ILE A 125 -6.52 6.12 16.77
C ILE A 125 -5.32 6.82 16.12
N GLU A 126 -4.52 7.47 16.96
CA GLU A 126 -3.29 8.16 16.55
C GLU A 126 -2.29 7.22 15.86
N ASN A 127 -1.66 7.70 14.79
CA ASN A 127 -0.70 6.92 14.01
C ASN A 127 0.24 7.84 13.20
N PRO A 128 1.39 7.33 12.72
CA PRO A 128 2.39 8.14 12.01
C PRO A 128 1.93 8.80 10.71
N LEU A 129 0.84 8.34 10.11
CA LEU A 129 0.29 8.89 8.86
C LEU A 129 -1.02 9.66 9.06
N ILE A 130 -1.49 9.86 10.30
CA ILE A 130 -2.81 10.42 10.59
C ILE A 130 -3.07 11.75 9.90
N GLU A 131 -2.10 12.65 9.86
CA GLU A 131 -2.26 13.96 9.21
C GLU A 131 -2.49 13.84 7.69
N VAL A 132 -1.74 12.94 7.03
CA VAL A 132 -1.91 12.72 5.59
C VAL A 132 -3.21 11.98 5.31
N LEU A 133 -3.58 10.96 6.10
CA LEU A 133 -4.82 10.22 5.93
C LEU A 133 -6.03 11.13 6.12
N ASN A 134 -6.02 12.02 7.11
CA ASN A 134 -7.07 13.02 7.33
C ASN A 134 -7.25 13.96 6.14
N ARG A 135 -6.18 14.33 5.44
CA ARG A 135 -6.30 15.16 4.21
C ARG A 135 -7.03 14.44 3.08
N TYR A 136 -6.98 13.12 3.05
CA TYR A 136 -7.67 12.27 2.07
C TYR A 136 -8.88 11.53 2.66
N SER A 137 -9.44 12.03 3.76
CA SER A 137 -10.59 11.39 4.44
C SER A 137 -11.76 11.14 3.48
N ALA A 138 -12.05 12.06 2.55
CA ALA A 138 -13.09 11.87 1.57
C ALA A 138 -12.87 10.63 0.67
N PHE A 139 -11.60 10.31 0.33
CA PHE A 139 -11.26 9.08 -0.38
C PHE A 139 -11.51 7.84 0.49
N PHE A 140 -11.05 7.85 1.74
CA PHE A 140 -11.24 6.70 2.64
C PHE A 140 -12.72 6.48 3.00
N ASN A 141 -13.51 7.54 3.12
CA ASN A 141 -14.94 7.46 3.39
C ASN A 141 -15.74 6.73 2.29
N LEU A 142 -15.20 6.61 1.07
CA LEU A 142 -15.81 5.81 0.00
C LEU A 142 -15.98 4.34 0.39
N PHE A 143 -15.10 3.83 1.23
CA PHE A 143 -15.09 2.42 1.63
C PHE A 143 -15.86 2.17 2.91
N GLN A 144 -16.40 3.21 3.56
CA GLN A 144 -17.23 3.20 4.78
C GLN A 144 -16.52 2.68 6.03
N SER A 145 -15.76 1.60 5.94
CA SER A 145 -15.03 0.97 7.05
C SER A 145 -13.68 0.44 6.60
N PHE A 146 -12.89 0.01 7.57
CA PHE A 146 -11.61 -0.66 7.29
C PHE A 146 -11.83 -1.98 6.53
N GLU A 147 -12.86 -2.74 6.90
CA GLU A 147 -13.24 -3.99 6.22
C GLU A 147 -13.65 -3.73 4.78
N GLY A 148 -14.45 -2.69 4.52
CA GLY A 148 -14.81 -2.27 3.16
C GLY A 148 -13.60 -1.84 2.34
N TYR A 149 -12.60 -1.20 2.98
CA TYR A 149 -11.31 -0.89 2.35
C TYR A 149 -10.53 -2.17 1.99
N LEU A 150 -10.44 -3.14 2.91
CA LEU A 150 -9.79 -4.42 2.66
C LEU A 150 -10.45 -5.17 1.50
N GLU A 151 -11.78 -5.25 1.50
CA GLU A 151 -12.55 -5.94 0.47
C GLU A 151 -12.37 -5.30 -0.90
N PHE A 152 -12.50 -3.97 -0.98
CA PHE A 152 -12.37 -3.26 -2.24
C PHE A 152 -10.98 -3.45 -2.87
N PHE A 153 -9.92 -3.39 -2.06
CA PHE A 153 -8.55 -3.50 -2.54
C PHE A 153 -7.99 -4.92 -2.54
N LEU A 154 -8.80 -5.95 -2.26
CA LEU A 154 -8.39 -7.36 -2.19
C LEU A 154 -7.23 -7.56 -1.20
N LEU A 155 -7.42 -7.10 0.03
CA LEU A 155 -6.42 -7.12 1.10
C LEU A 155 -6.82 -8.04 2.27
N GLN A 156 -7.88 -8.85 2.13
CA GLN A 156 -8.41 -9.69 3.20
C GLN A 156 -7.36 -10.67 3.73
N ASP A 157 -6.45 -11.15 2.87
CA ASP A 157 -5.35 -12.03 3.28
C ASP A 157 -4.32 -11.36 4.21
N MET A 158 -4.31 -10.01 4.27
CA MET A 158 -3.54 -9.25 5.26
C MET A 158 -4.20 -9.16 6.63
N TRP A 159 -5.42 -9.66 6.78
CA TRP A 159 -6.19 -9.56 8.01
C TRP A 159 -6.39 -10.93 8.66
N ASP A 160 -6.32 -10.97 9.97
CA ASP A 160 -6.67 -12.13 10.79
C ASP A 160 -7.89 -11.79 11.64
N ASP A 161 -9.06 -12.29 11.22
CA ASP A 161 -10.34 -12.04 11.88
C ASP A 161 -10.38 -12.59 13.31
N LYS A 162 -9.66 -13.68 13.58
CA LYS A 162 -9.69 -14.36 14.89
C LYS A 162 -9.09 -13.49 16.00
N VAL A 163 -8.09 -12.71 15.65
CA VAL A 163 -7.38 -11.84 16.61
C VAL A 163 -7.54 -10.36 16.29
N SER A 164 -8.30 -10.02 15.24
CA SER A 164 -8.54 -8.66 14.74
C SER A 164 -7.24 -7.87 14.57
N LYS A 165 -6.28 -8.47 13.84
CA LYS A 165 -4.94 -7.91 13.62
C LYS A 165 -4.49 -8.06 12.17
N ILE A 166 -3.62 -7.14 11.75
CA ILE A 166 -2.91 -7.24 10.49
C ILE A 166 -1.83 -8.34 10.60
N LYS A 167 -1.69 -9.14 9.55
CA LYS A 167 -0.60 -10.11 9.38
C LYS A 167 0.65 -9.37 8.93
N PHE A 168 1.45 -8.91 9.88
CA PHE A 168 2.64 -8.13 9.59
C PHE A 168 3.74 -8.95 8.92
N PHE A 169 4.44 -8.34 7.98
CA PHE A 169 5.60 -8.92 7.31
C PHE A 169 6.81 -9.07 8.25
N MET A 170 6.91 -8.21 9.26
CA MET A 170 7.85 -8.29 10.37
C MET A 170 7.10 -8.12 11.70
N PRO A 171 7.64 -8.58 12.84
CA PRO A 171 7.02 -8.39 14.14
C PRO A 171 6.64 -6.92 14.38
N PHE A 172 5.47 -6.73 14.99
CA PHE A 172 4.93 -5.42 15.37
C PHE A 172 4.23 -5.53 16.72
N ASP A 173 4.68 -4.74 17.69
CA ASP A 173 4.24 -4.75 19.10
C ASP A 173 3.22 -3.64 19.42
N ASN A 174 2.49 -3.16 18.42
CA ASN A 174 1.57 -2.01 18.48
C ASN A 174 2.23 -0.63 18.65
N SER A 175 3.54 -0.55 18.74
CA SER A 175 4.30 0.69 18.64
C SER A 175 4.93 0.83 17.25
N PHE A 176 5.05 2.06 16.74
CA PHE A 176 5.74 2.30 15.48
C PHE A 176 7.21 2.65 15.79
N PRO A 177 8.13 1.68 15.70
CA PRO A 177 9.54 1.95 15.98
C PRO A 177 10.14 2.82 14.88
N THR A 178 11.15 3.59 15.21
CA THR A 178 11.93 4.30 14.20
C THR A 178 12.73 3.31 13.38
N GLN A 179 12.60 3.38 12.05
CA GLN A 179 13.29 2.53 11.07
C GLN A 179 12.96 1.03 11.22
N PRO A 180 11.70 0.64 10.96
CA PRO A 180 11.25 -0.75 11.01
C PRO A 180 11.75 -1.53 9.77
N ILE A 181 13.06 -1.73 9.67
CA ILE A 181 13.75 -2.43 8.58
C ILE A 181 14.40 -3.71 9.10
N PRO A 182 14.65 -4.73 8.25
CA PRO A 182 15.33 -5.95 8.67
C PRO A 182 16.73 -5.68 9.24
N SER A 183 17.09 -6.41 10.30
CA SER A 183 18.35 -6.26 11.02
C SER A 183 19.44 -7.26 10.57
N ASN A 184 19.02 -8.34 9.88
CA ASN A 184 19.92 -9.40 9.40
C ASN A 184 19.31 -10.09 8.16
N LYS A 185 20.11 -10.98 7.54
CA LYS A 185 19.73 -11.70 6.31
C LYS A 185 18.48 -12.56 6.50
N GLU A 186 18.38 -13.31 7.59
CA GLU A 186 17.26 -14.20 7.87
C GLU A 186 15.94 -13.43 8.02
N GLU A 187 15.98 -12.30 8.69
CA GLU A 187 14.84 -11.42 8.86
C GLU A 187 14.43 -10.78 7.53
N TYR A 188 15.40 -10.37 6.72
CA TYR A 188 15.15 -9.86 5.38
C TYR A 188 14.49 -10.91 4.49
N LEU A 189 15.00 -12.13 4.45
CA LEU A 189 14.44 -13.21 3.63
C LEU A 189 13.01 -13.57 4.07
N ARG A 190 12.76 -13.64 5.39
CA ARG A 190 11.38 -13.85 5.91
C ARG A 190 10.44 -12.72 5.54
N PHE A 191 10.91 -11.47 5.60
CA PHE A 191 10.12 -10.31 5.20
C PHE A 191 9.73 -10.41 3.71
N ILE A 192 10.68 -10.73 2.83
CA ILE A 192 10.42 -10.91 1.40
C ILE A 192 9.50 -12.08 1.12
N GLN A 193 9.69 -13.21 1.80
CA GLN A 193 8.85 -14.38 1.65
C GLN A 193 7.38 -14.05 1.98
N LYS A 194 7.11 -13.40 3.10
CA LYS A 194 5.73 -13.03 3.49
C LYS A 194 5.08 -12.08 2.50
N GLN A 195 5.83 -11.12 1.97
CA GLN A 195 5.31 -10.25 0.90
C GLN A 195 4.98 -11.04 -0.37
N SER A 196 5.87 -11.98 -0.75
CA SER A 196 5.68 -12.83 -1.93
C SER A 196 4.43 -13.69 -1.81
N GLU A 197 4.25 -14.33 -0.67
CA GLU A 197 3.07 -15.14 -0.36
C GLU A 197 1.79 -14.30 -0.47
N PHE A 198 1.78 -13.12 0.14
CA PHE A 198 0.63 -12.23 0.08
C PHE A 198 0.32 -11.76 -1.36
N VAL A 199 1.33 -11.32 -2.12
CA VAL A 199 1.13 -10.87 -3.51
C VAL A 199 0.63 -12.01 -4.40
N GLN A 200 1.12 -13.24 -4.19
CA GLN A 200 0.64 -14.43 -4.91
C GLN A 200 -0.82 -14.76 -4.58
N LEU A 201 -1.21 -14.75 -3.31
CA LEU A 201 -2.60 -14.97 -2.88
C LEU A 201 -3.54 -13.93 -3.49
N ARG A 202 -3.14 -12.66 -3.46
CA ARG A 202 -3.92 -11.57 -4.03
C ARG A 202 -4.08 -11.66 -5.56
N GLY A 203 -3.23 -12.41 -6.23
CA GLY A 203 -3.26 -12.61 -7.69
C GLY A 203 -4.12 -13.80 -8.15
N GLN A 204 -4.69 -14.55 -7.22
CA GLN A 204 -5.59 -15.68 -7.50
C GLN A 204 -7.04 -15.20 -7.58
#